data_a6cf33970bc994afddad329e552280e6
#
_entry.id   a6cf33970bc994afddad329e552280e6
#
_cell.length_a   1.000
_cell.length_b   1.000
_cell.length_c   1.000
_cell.angle_alpha   90.00
_cell.angle_beta   90.00
_cell.angle_gamma   90.00
#
_symmetry.space_group_name_H-M   'P 1'
#
loop_
_entity.id
_entity.type
_entity.pdbx_description
1 polymer ?
#
loop_
_entity_poly.entity_id
_entity_poly.type
_entity_poly.pdbx_seq_one_letter_code
_entity_poly.pdbx_strand_id
1 'polypeptide(L)'
;MTTGRPTYGYDIRILREDGSHVAPGETGHLECRGIRGISMFLEYLNNPRATADSFTPEGWFKTGDRVTLEKDGYITFADRDKDMMKVGGENVAASEIERVIVTVPGVYEVAVVAQKHKMLDEVPYAFIIAGPTVSAADKAALPERIVAECKAKLADFKVPRTVAVVDEMPRSTLEKINKAELRKTLPVAG
;
A
#
# COMPACT_ATOMS: atom_id res chain seq x y z
N MET A 1 -13.57 0.92 5.25
CA MET A 1 -14.22 -0.33 4.76
C MET A 1 -13.55 -1.49 5.45
N THR A 2 -14.29 -2.30 6.21
CA THR A 2 -13.75 -3.47 6.91
C THR A 2 -13.51 -4.63 5.94
N THR A 3 -12.48 -5.45 6.20
CA THR A 3 -12.22 -6.71 5.49
C THR A 3 -12.97 -7.89 6.10
N GLY A 4 -13.60 -7.72 7.26
CA GLY A 4 -14.39 -8.75 7.92
C GLY A 4 -13.71 -9.35 9.15
N ARG A 5 -14.11 -10.56 9.48
CA ARG A 5 -13.55 -11.39 10.58
C ARG A 5 -12.90 -12.64 9.99
N PRO A 6 -12.01 -13.31 10.73
CA PRO A 6 -11.44 -14.58 10.30
C PRO A 6 -12.53 -15.60 9.99
N THR A 7 -12.36 -16.33 8.89
CA THR A 7 -13.25 -17.45 8.57
C THR A 7 -12.87 -18.69 9.36
N TYR A 8 -13.84 -19.60 9.53
CA TYR A 8 -13.60 -20.86 10.21
C TYR A 8 -12.46 -21.68 9.58
N GLY A 9 -11.63 -22.27 10.42
CA GLY A 9 -10.46 -23.06 9.98
C GLY A 9 -9.19 -22.27 9.76
N TYR A 10 -9.22 -20.94 10.03
CA TYR A 10 -8.04 -20.10 10.04
C TYR A 10 -7.85 -19.38 11.36
N ASP A 11 -6.63 -19.41 11.88
CA ASP A 11 -6.18 -18.52 12.94
C ASP A 11 -5.58 -17.26 12.32
N ILE A 12 -5.75 -16.12 12.98
CA ILE A 12 -5.03 -14.89 12.66
C ILE A 12 -4.32 -14.35 13.88
N ARG A 13 -3.22 -13.64 13.66
CA ARG A 13 -2.60 -12.77 14.65
C ARG A 13 -2.18 -11.47 13.98
N ILE A 14 -2.25 -10.39 14.75
CA ILE A 14 -1.85 -9.06 14.31
C ILE A 14 -0.76 -8.60 15.25
N LEU A 15 0.45 -8.37 14.72
CA LEU A 15 1.65 -8.15 15.51
C LEU A 15 2.21 -6.75 15.30
N ARG A 16 2.73 -6.14 16.37
CA ARG A 16 3.59 -4.96 16.29
C ARG A 16 4.96 -5.33 15.74
N GLU A 17 5.79 -4.32 15.48
CA GLU A 17 7.17 -4.50 15.01
C GLU A 17 8.04 -5.33 15.99
N ASP A 18 7.73 -5.27 17.28
CA ASP A 18 8.42 -6.05 18.33
C ASP A 18 7.91 -7.49 18.50
N GLY A 19 6.94 -7.90 17.66
CA GLY A 19 6.32 -9.22 17.69
C GLY A 19 5.21 -9.38 18.75
N SER A 20 4.90 -8.37 19.55
CA SER A 20 3.78 -8.40 20.48
C SER A 20 2.44 -8.22 19.77
N HIS A 21 1.36 -8.74 20.37
CA HIS A 21 0.02 -8.56 19.81
C HIS A 21 -0.46 -7.12 19.93
N VAL A 22 -1.16 -6.63 18.90
CA VAL A 22 -1.81 -5.31 18.93
C VAL A 22 -3.03 -5.31 19.85
N ALA A 23 -3.35 -4.16 20.43
CA ALA A 23 -4.62 -3.91 21.10
C ALA A 23 -5.70 -3.46 20.10
N PRO A 24 -6.99 -3.57 20.43
CA PRO A 24 -8.08 -3.01 19.63
C PRO A 24 -7.88 -1.52 19.36
N GLY A 25 -7.98 -1.11 18.09
CA GLY A 25 -7.71 0.22 17.58
C GLY A 25 -6.29 0.40 17.02
N GLU A 26 -5.41 -0.58 17.20
CA GLU A 26 -4.03 -0.50 16.69
C GLU A 26 -3.87 -1.24 15.36
N THR A 27 -2.87 -0.81 14.60
CA THR A 27 -2.48 -1.39 13.31
C THR A 27 -1.21 -2.22 13.47
N GLY A 28 -1.18 -3.40 12.86
CA GLY A 28 -0.02 -4.28 12.88
C GLY A 28 0.06 -5.18 11.66
N HIS A 29 1.08 -6.04 11.64
CA HIS A 29 1.31 -7.03 10.60
C HIS A 29 0.33 -8.18 10.74
N LEU A 30 -0.39 -8.49 9.67
CA LEU A 30 -1.30 -9.64 9.64
C LEU A 30 -0.53 -10.91 9.32
N GLU A 31 -0.65 -11.88 10.21
CA GLU A 31 -0.25 -13.25 9.92
C GLU A 31 -1.45 -14.18 10.04
N CYS A 32 -1.51 -15.19 9.20
CA CYS A 32 -2.58 -16.19 9.23
C CYS A 32 -2.01 -17.61 9.26
N ARG A 33 -2.76 -18.53 9.85
CA ARG A 33 -2.40 -19.94 9.94
C ARG A 33 -3.59 -20.81 9.63
N GLY A 34 -3.38 -21.80 8.77
CA GLY A 34 -4.29 -22.88 8.43
C GLY A 34 -3.50 -24.17 8.24
N ILE A 35 -4.12 -25.17 7.65
CA ILE A 35 -3.46 -26.44 7.35
C ILE A 35 -2.74 -26.30 6.01
N ARG A 36 -1.40 -26.28 6.02
CA ARG A 36 -0.56 -26.12 4.85
C ARG A 36 -0.77 -27.28 3.88
N GLY A 37 -0.98 -26.96 2.60
CA GLY A 37 -1.32 -27.94 1.56
C GLY A 37 -2.79 -28.35 1.49
N ILE A 38 -3.64 -27.84 2.43
CA ILE A 38 -5.09 -28.10 2.45
C ILE A 38 -5.86 -26.77 2.39
N SER A 39 -5.89 -26.00 3.46
CA SER A 39 -6.56 -24.70 3.50
C SER A 39 -5.62 -23.56 3.15
N MET A 40 -4.31 -23.77 3.29
CA MET A 40 -3.28 -22.84 2.82
C MET A 40 -2.44 -23.49 1.73
N PHE A 41 -1.82 -22.65 0.87
CA PHE A 41 -0.92 -23.17 -0.17
C PHE A 41 0.30 -23.87 0.45
N LEU A 42 0.83 -24.86 -0.28
CA LEU A 42 1.96 -25.65 0.19
C LEU A 42 3.27 -24.86 0.08
N GLU A 43 3.51 -24.28 -1.10
CA GLU A 43 4.77 -23.59 -1.42
C GLU A 43 4.59 -22.66 -2.62
N TYR A 44 5.53 -21.74 -2.81
CA TYR A 44 5.68 -21.02 -4.07
C TYR A 44 6.40 -21.92 -5.08
N LEU A 45 5.78 -22.16 -6.22
CA LEU A 45 6.31 -23.04 -7.27
C LEU A 45 7.73 -22.62 -7.70
N ASN A 46 8.67 -23.56 -7.63
CA ASN A 46 10.07 -23.36 -7.99
C ASN A 46 10.77 -22.18 -7.24
N ASN A 47 10.24 -21.80 -6.06
CA ASN A 47 10.83 -20.72 -5.27
C ASN A 47 10.89 -21.08 -3.77
N PRO A 48 11.79 -21.98 -3.38
CA PRO A 48 11.92 -22.45 -2.00
C PRO A 48 12.31 -21.32 -1.03
N ARG A 49 13.08 -20.34 -1.51
CA ARG A 49 13.46 -19.17 -0.70
C ARG A 49 12.24 -18.33 -0.33
N ALA A 50 11.42 -17.94 -1.32
CA ALA A 50 10.19 -17.20 -1.03
C ALA A 50 9.25 -17.98 -0.12
N THR A 51 9.19 -19.30 -0.26
CA THR A 51 8.42 -20.18 0.63
C THR A 51 8.94 -20.11 2.06
N ALA A 52 10.25 -20.26 2.27
CA ALA A 52 10.86 -20.19 3.59
C ALA A 52 10.67 -18.82 4.24
N ASP A 53 10.85 -17.74 3.48
CA ASP A 53 10.71 -16.35 3.97
C ASP A 53 9.26 -16.01 4.36
N SER A 54 8.27 -16.68 3.74
CA SER A 54 6.84 -16.39 3.94
C SER A 54 6.20 -17.08 5.14
N PHE A 55 6.83 -18.11 5.70
CA PHE A 55 6.29 -18.83 6.85
C PHE A 55 7.22 -18.72 8.05
N THR A 56 6.63 -18.60 9.24
CA THR A 56 7.38 -18.76 10.49
C THR A 56 7.61 -20.24 10.79
N PRO A 57 8.57 -20.60 11.67
CA PRO A 57 8.78 -21.98 12.11
C PRO A 57 7.53 -22.65 12.67
N GLU A 58 6.64 -21.86 13.30
CA GLU A 58 5.37 -22.31 13.88
C GLU A 58 4.23 -22.44 12.85
N GLY A 59 4.52 -22.18 11.55
CA GLY A 59 3.58 -22.33 10.45
C GLY A 59 2.65 -21.13 10.21
N TRP A 60 2.97 -19.94 10.73
CA TRP A 60 2.25 -18.72 10.41
C TRP A 60 2.71 -18.17 9.07
N PHE A 61 1.77 -17.85 8.21
CA PHE A 61 2.00 -17.18 6.94
C PHE A 61 2.03 -15.67 7.14
N LYS A 62 3.13 -15.05 6.80
CA LYS A 62 3.31 -13.59 6.77
C LYS A 62 2.63 -13.05 5.51
N THR A 63 1.48 -12.43 5.65
CA THR A 63 0.71 -11.95 4.48
C THR A 63 1.37 -10.75 3.79
N GLY A 64 2.20 -10.00 4.51
CA GLY A 64 2.75 -8.73 4.07
C GLY A 64 1.71 -7.60 4.05
N ASP A 65 0.55 -7.83 4.65
CA ASP A 65 -0.50 -6.83 4.80
C ASP A 65 -0.51 -6.29 6.23
N ARG A 66 -0.74 -4.99 6.36
CA ARG A 66 -1.00 -4.32 7.63
C ARG A 66 -2.50 -4.11 7.78
N VAL A 67 -3.00 -4.42 8.95
CA VAL A 67 -4.43 -4.30 9.26
C VAL A 67 -4.62 -3.65 10.63
N THR A 68 -5.74 -2.94 10.80
CA THR A 68 -6.18 -2.42 12.09
C THR A 68 -7.16 -3.41 12.71
N LEU A 69 -6.90 -3.80 13.97
CA LEU A 69 -7.85 -4.57 14.76
C LEU A 69 -8.91 -3.62 15.33
N GLU A 70 -10.15 -3.75 14.87
CA GLU A 70 -11.25 -2.95 15.39
C GLU A 70 -11.74 -3.46 16.76
N LYS A 71 -12.41 -2.58 17.54
CA LYS A 71 -12.90 -2.93 18.89
C LYS A 71 -13.93 -4.05 18.91
N ASP A 72 -14.63 -4.26 17.81
CA ASP A 72 -15.66 -5.31 17.64
C ASP A 72 -15.08 -6.61 17.06
N GLY A 73 -13.75 -6.70 16.93
CA GLY A 73 -13.03 -7.86 16.41
C GLY A 73 -13.02 -7.98 14.89
N TYR A 74 -13.51 -6.97 14.17
CA TYR A 74 -13.28 -6.85 12.73
C TYR A 74 -11.86 -6.40 12.45
N ILE A 75 -11.40 -6.66 11.22
CA ILE A 75 -10.14 -6.13 10.73
C ILE A 75 -10.39 -5.19 9.56
N THR A 76 -9.63 -4.11 9.52
CA THR A 76 -9.64 -3.12 8.43
C THR A 76 -8.26 -3.11 7.78
N PHE A 77 -8.23 -3.28 6.45
CA PHE A 77 -6.98 -3.20 5.69
C PHE A 77 -6.41 -1.78 5.77
N ALA A 78 -5.16 -1.67 6.19
CA ALA A 78 -4.44 -0.40 6.22
C ALA A 78 -3.58 -0.22 4.97
N ASP A 79 -2.56 -1.05 4.78
CA ASP A 79 -1.71 -1.06 3.58
C ASP A 79 -0.90 -2.37 3.49
N ARG A 80 -0.03 -2.44 2.49
CA ARG A 80 1.02 -3.48 2.41
C ARG A 80 2.33 -2.98 2.99
N ASP A 81 3.07 -3.84 3.66
CA ASP A 81 4.39 -3.49 4.21
C ASP A 81 5.32 -2.85 3.17
N LYS A 82 5.36 -3.42 1.96
CA LYS A 82 6.17 -2.92 0.84
C LYS A 82 5.71 -1.59 0.24
N ASP A 83 4.51 -1.13 0.56
CA ASP A 83 3.91 0.12 0.08
C ASP A 83 3.85 1.19 1.19
N MET A 84 4.31 0.84 2.40
CA MET A 84 4.59 1.80 3.45
C MET A 84 5.85 2.61 3.10
N MET A 85 5.78 3.90 3.30
CA MET A 85 6.88 4.85 3.11
C MET A 85 7.37 5.37 4.46
N LYS A 86 8.66 5.66 4.57
CA LYS A 86 9.24 6.28 5.75
C LYS A 86 9.60 7.73 5.44
N VAL A 87 8.75 8.66 5.85
CA VAL A 87 8.88 10.09 5.53
C VAL A 87 9.24 10.86 6.80
N GLY A 88 10.49 11.32 6.90
CA GLY A 88 10.96 12.07 8.06
C GLY A 88 10.82 11.32 9.39
N GLY A 89 10.91 10.00 9.37
CA GLY A 89 10.73 9.12 10.54
C GLY A 89 9.29 8.61 10.73
N GLU A 90 8.32 9.19 10.05
CA GLU A 90 6.91 8.77 10.13
C GLU A 90 6.56 7.67 9.11
N ASN A 91 5.74 6.72 9.51
CA ASN A 91 5.22 5.69 8.63
C ASN A 91 4.00 6.22 7.86
N VAL A 92 4.06 6.22 6.54
CA VAL A 92 3.02 6.74 5.65
C VAL A 92 2.53 5.64 4.74
N ALA A 93 1.23 5.37 4.77
CA ALA A 93 0.58 4.42 3.89
C ALA A 93 0.32 5.03 2.51
N ALA A 94 0.79 4.40 1.44
CA ALA A 94 0.50 4.84 0.07
C ALA A 94 -1.01 4.88 -0.20
N SER A 95 -1.75 3.90 0.30
CA SER A 95 -3.20 3.78 0.12
C SER A 95 -3.99 4.93 0.77
N GLU A 96 -3.49 5.54 1.83
CA GLU A 96 -4.12 6.71 2.47
C GLU A 96 -4.08 7.90 1.51
N ILE A 97 -2.95 8.13 0.87
CA ILE A 97 -2.77 9.20 -0.11
C ILE A 97 -3.60 8.92 -1.37
N GLU A 98 -3.56 7.69 -1.88
CA GLU A 98 -4.33 7.25 -3.05
C GLU A 98 -5.83 7.45 -2.87
N ARG A 99 -6.36 7.17 -1.66
CA ARG A 99 -7.78 7.41 -1.33
C ARG A 99 -8.18 8.88 -1.43
N VAL A 100 -7.30 9.80 -1.14
CA VAL A 100 -7.56 11.23 -1.31
C VAL A 100 -7.47 11.61 -2.79
N ILE A 101 -6.42 11.17 -3.48
CA ILE A 101 -6.17 11.54 -4.88
C ILE A 101 -7.30 11.05 -5.81
N VAL A 102 -7.81 9.84 -5.61
CA VAL A 102 -8.87 9.27 -6.46
C VAL A 102 -10.18 10.06 -6.37
N THR A 103 -10.38 10.87 -5.32
CA THR A 103 -11.58 11.74 -5.21
C THR A 103 -11.48 13.01 -6.05
N VAL A 104 -10.31 13.34 -6.60
CA VAL A 104 -10.11 14.53 -7.45
C VAL A 104 -10.76 14.31 -8.81
N PRO A 105 -11.71 15.15 -9.24
CA PRO A 105 -12.36 14.99 -10.53
C PRO A 105 -11.35 15.00 -11.69
N GLY A 106 -11.45 14.01 -12.57
CA GLY A 106 -10.54 13.82 -13.70
C GLY A 106 -9.45 12.79 -13.45
N VAL A 107 -9.25 12.29 -12.23
CA VAL A 107 -8.37 11.16 -11.94
C VAL A 107 -9.13 9.87 -12.25
N TYR A 108 -8.55 9.01 -13.09
CA TYR A 108 -9.07 7.68 -13.41
C TYR A 108 -8.37 6.59 -12.59
N GLU A 109 -7.03 6.62 -12.56
CA GLU A 109 -6.23 5.71 -11.74
C GLU A 109 -5.11 6.48 -11.02
N VAL A 110 -4.68 5.95 -9.89
CA VAL A 110 -3.59 6.49 -9.10
C VAL A 110 -2.72 5.37 -8.53
N ALA A 111 -1.42 5.61 -8.50
CA ALA A 111 -0.48 4.80 -7.74
C ALA A 111 0.53 5.72 -7.03
N VAL A 112 0.66 5.55 -5.73
CA VAL A 112 1.66 6.27 -4.93
C VAL A 112 2.79 5.33 -4.56
N VAL A 113 4.02 5.78 -4.76
CA VAL A 113 5.23 5.03 -4.45
C VAL A 113 6.22 5.90 -3.67
N ALA A 114 7.09 5.26 -2.92
CA ALA A 114 8.19 5.92 -2.24
C ALA A 114 9.27 6.36 -3.25
N GLN A 115 9.65 7.63 -3.24
CA GLN A 115 10.85 8.14 -3.88
C GLN A 115 11.89 8.45 -2.81
N LYS A 116 13.14 8.03 -3.00
CA LYS A 116 14.23 8.36 -2.08
C LYS A 116 14.46 9.87 -2.01
N HIS A 117 14.74 10.36 -0.80
CA HIS A 117 14.96 11.79 -0.54
C HIS A 117 16.09 11.98 0.47
N LYS A 118 17.01 12.92 0.19
CA LYS A 118 18.25 13.12 0.98
C LYS A 118 18.03 13.42 2.46
N MET A 119 16.97 14.15 2.81
CA MET A 119 16.72 14.61 4.19
C MET A 119 15.58 13.85 4.88
N LEU A 120 14.62 13.32 4.13
CA LEU A 120 13.39 12.72 4.66
C LEU A 120 13.37 11.19 4.50
N ASP A 121 14.48 10.59 4.05
CA ASP A 121 14.60 9.20 3.65
C ASP A 121 13.73 8.89 2.42
N GLU A 122 12.43 9.07 2.52
CA GLU A 122 11.48 8.88 1.41
C GLU A 122 10.47 10.03 1.37
N VAL A 123 9.89 10.23 0.18
CA VAL A 123 8.76 11.14 -0.04
C VAL A 123 7.74 10.49 -0.98
N PRO A 124 6.44 10.81 -0.84
CA PRO A 124 5.44 10.29 -1.75
C PRO A 124 5.59 10.86 -3.16
N TYR A 125 5.57 9.96 -4.16
CA TYR A 125 5.50 10.27 -5.58
C TYR A 125 4.23 9.64 -6.15
N ALA A 126 3.35 10.44 -6.75
CA ALA A 126 2.09 9.98 -7.31
C ALA A 126 2.15 9.87 -8.83
N PHE A 127 1.77 8.71 -9.36
CA PHE A 127 1.48 8.50 -10.79
C PHE A 127 -0.03 8.51 -11.00
N ILE A 128 -0.49 9.23 -12.01
CA ILE A 128 -1.91 9.46 -12.29
C ILE A 128 -2.20 9.11 -13.74
N ILE A 129 -3.29 8.38 -13.99
CA ILE A 129 -3.92 8.31 -15.31
C ILE A 129 -5.15 9.22 -15.27
N ALA A 130 -5.21 10.16 -16.21
CA ALA A 130 -6.38 11.02 -16.38
C ALA A 130 -7.51 10.25 -17.06
N GLY A 131 -8.75 10.60 -16.73
CA GLY A 131 -9.92 10.00 -17.37
C GLY A 131 -9.97 10.28 -18.88
N PRO A 132 -10.57 9.40 -19.68
CA PRO A 132 -10.54 9.49 -21.15
C PRO A 132 -11.27 10.71 -21.70
N THR A 133 -12.14 11.33 -20.91
CA THR A 133 -12.92 12.53 -21.31
C THR A 133 -12.30 13.83 -20.81
N VAL A 134 -11.17 13.78 -20.10
CA VAL A 134 -10.50 14.95 -19.53
C VAL A 134 -9.81 15.74 -20.65
N SER A 135 -10.08 17.05 -20.75
CA SER A 135 -9.42 17.92 -21.72
C SER A 135 -7.91 18.04 -21.45
N ALA A 136 -7.14 18.41 -22.49
CA ALA A 136 -5.69 18.62 -22.32
C ALA A 136 -5.38 19.71 -21.27
N ALA A 137 -6.19 20.77 -21.20
CA ALA A 137 -6.04 21.83 -20.21
C ALA A 137 -6.31 21.33 -18.79
N ASP A 138 -7.39 20.56 -18.60
CA ASP A 138 -7.70 19.94 -17.30
C ASP A 138 -6.65 18.90 -16.89
N LYS A 139 -6.14 18.11 -17.85
CA LYS A 139 -5.04 17.14 -17.63
C LYS A 139 -3.79 17.87 -17.11
N ALA A 140 -3.44 19.02 -17.69
CA ALA A 140 -2.31 19.81 -17.24
C ALA A 140 -2.50 20.42 -15.84
N ALA A 141 -3.74 20.70 -15.43
CA ALA A 141 -4.06 21.26 -14.12
C ALA A 141 -4.21 20.20 -13.01
N LEU A 142 -4.28 18.88 -13.34
CA LEU A 142 -4.44 17.81 -12.37
C LEU A 142 -3.38 17.83 -11.26
N PRO A 143 -2.08 17.98 -11.52
CA PRO A 143 -1.05 17.95 -10.48
C PRO A 143 -1.29 18.99 -9.38
N GLU A 144 -1.59 20.24 -9.77
CA GLU A 144 -1.84 21.32 -8.80
C GLU A 144 -3.11 21.06 -7.97
N ARG A 145 -4.18 20.59 -8.61
CA ARG A 145 -5.45 20.25 -7.95
C ARG A 145 -5.28 19.11 -6.96
N ILE A 146 -4.51 18.08 -7.33
CA ILE A 146 -4.20 16.92 -6.47
C ILE A 146 -3.41 17.37 -5.24
N VAL A 147 -2.36 18.17 -5.43
CA VAL A 147 -1.55 18.69 -4.31
C VAL A 147 -2.41 19.54 -3.38
N ALA A 148 -3.28 20.40 -3.92
CA ALA A 148 -4.19 21.22 -3.11
C ALA A 148 -5.16 20.36 -2.29
N GLU A 149 -5.74 19.32 -2.90
CA GLU A 149 -6.65 18.40 -2.22
C GLU A 149 -5.94 17.58 -1.13
N CYS A 150 -4.72 17.10 -1.40
CA CYS A 150 -3.92 16.41 -0.41
C CYS A 150 -3.56 17.33 0.77
N LYS A 151 -3.17 18.59 0.53
CA LYS A 151 -2.89 19.57 1.59
C LYS A 151 -4.11 19.87 2.46
N ALA A 152 -5.30 19.85 1.88
CA ALA A 152 -6.54 20.09 2.62
C ALA A 152 -6.93 18.92 3.53
N LYS A 153 -6.52 17.68 3.21
CA LYS A 153 -7.02 16.46 3.87
C LYS A 153 -5.96 15.63 4.59
N LEU A 154 -4.68 15.86 4.32
CA LEU A 154 -3.57 15.08 4.85
C LEU A 154 -2.56 15.97 5.58
N ALA A 155 -1.78 15.37 6.46
CA ALA A 155 -0.63 16.03 7.06
C ALA A 155 0.44 16.35 5.99
N ASP A 156 1.20 17.41 6.18
CA ASP A 156 2.15 17.94 5.18
C ASP A 156 3.16 16.89 4.67
N PHE A 157 3.64 16.03 5.55
CA PHE A 157 4.59 14.98 5.19
C PHE A 157 3.98 13.86 4.33
N LYS A 158 2.65 13.76 4.24
CA LYS A 158 1.91 12.83 3.36
C LYS A 158 1.58 13.41 1.99
N VAL A 159 1.78 14.70 1.79
CA VAL A 159 1.50 15.36 0.51
C VAL A 159 2.53 14.93 -0.53
N PRO A 160 2.13 14.42 -1.72
CA PRO A 160 3.07 14.06 -2.76
C PRO A 160 3.97 15.23 -3.17
N ARG A 161 5.29 14.99 -3.20
CA ARG A 161 6.25 15.99 -3.69
C ARG A 161 6.20 16.16 -5.19
N THR A 162 5.81 15.08 -5.87
CA THR A 162 5.67 15.08 -7.34
C THR A 162 4.40 14.32 -7.71
N VAL A 163 3.68 14.87 -8.67
CA VAL A 163 2.53 14.22 -9.33
C VAL A 163 2.82 14.16 -10.82
N ALA A 164 2.99 12.95 -11.33
CA ALA A 164 3.23 12.69 -12.75
C ALA A 164 1.96 12.16 -13.42
N VAL A 165 1.48 12.85 -14.43
CA VAL A 165 0.38 12.35 -15.27
C VAL A 165 0.97 11.52 -16.39
N VAL A 166 0.59 10.24 -16.45
CA VAL A 166 1.09 9.25 -17.42
C VAL A 166 -0.07 8.69 -18.22
N ASP A 167 0.23 8.14 -19.39
CA ASP A 167 -0.81 7.54 -20.24
C ASP A 167 -1.09 6.09 -19.86
N GLU A 168 -0.11 5.38 -19.28
CA GLU A 168 -0.24 4.01 -18.82
C GLU A 168 0.62 3.73 -17.59
N MET A 169 0.25 2.69 -16.83
CA MET A 169 1.04 2.18 -15.71
C MET A 169 1.33 0.69 -15.91
N PRO A 170 2.53 0.20 -15.54
CA PRO A 170 2.87 -1.21 -15.61
C PRO A 170 1.91 -2.04 -14.77
N ARG A 171 1.48 -3.19 -15.30
CA ARG A 171 0.54 -4.10 -14.64
C ARG A 171 1.18 -5.46 -14.37
N SER A 172 0.69 -6.12 -13.36
CA SER A 172 0.97 -7.53 -13.10
C SER A 172 0.12 -8.42 -14.01
N THR A 173 0.38 -9.73 -14.01
CA THR A 173 -0.42 -10.73 -14.74
C THR A 173 -1.90 -10.77 -14.33
N LEU A 174 -2.25 -10.17 -13.17
CA LEU A 174 -3.61 -10.06 -12.66
C LEU A 174 -4.20 -8.66 -12.87
N GLU A 175 -3.70 -7.90 -13.83
CA GLU A 175 -4.13 -6.53 -14.19
C GLU A 175 -4.02 -5.50 -13.05
N LYS A 176 -3.35 -5.83 -11.94
CA LYS A 176 -3.07 -4.88 -10.86
C LYS A 176 -1.86 -4.02 -11.20
N ILE A 177 -1.89 -2.74 -10.82
CA ILE A 177 -0.75 -1.83 -10.99
C ILE A 177 0.48 -2.43 -10.30
N ASN A 178 1.58 -2.54 -11.04
CA ASN A 178 2.85 -3.05 -10.53
C ASN A 178 3.70 -1.90 -9.98
N LYS A 179 3.49 -1.55 -8.70
CA LYS A 179 4.24 -0.48 -8.03
C LYS A 179 5.75 -0.73 -8.00
N ALA A 180 6.20 -2.00 -8.02
CA ALA A 180 7.63 -2.31 -8.06
C ALA A 180 8.27 -1.86 -9.38
N GLU A 181 7.59 -2.01 -10.50
CA GLU A 181 8.06 -1.50 -11.79
C GLU A 181 7.98 0.03 -11.84
N LEU A 182 6.92 0.65 -11.31
CA LEU A 182 6.83 2.11 -11.21
C LEU A 182 8.01 2.72 -10.43
N ARG A 183 8.45 2.08 -9.32
CA ARG A 183 9.61 2.56 -8.56
C ARG A 183 10.89 2.61 -9.39
N LYS A 184 11.05 1.74 -10.40
CA LYS A 184 12.23 1.73 -11.29
C LYS A 184 12.23 2.90 -12.28
N THR A 185 11.07 3.49 -12.57
CA THR A 185 10.93 4.62 -13.50
C THR A 185 11.11 5.98 -12.81
N LEU A 186 11.24 5.98 -11.48
CA LEU A 186 11.42 7.23 -10.74
C LEU A 186 12.71 7.93 -11.15
N PRO A 187 12.70 9.26 -11.30
CA PRO A 187 13.92 10.00 -11.51
C PRO A 187 14.85 9.83 -10.30
N VAL A 188 16.15 9.73 -10.59
CA VAL A 188 17.16 9.70 -9.52
C VAL A 188 17.02 10.97 -8.71
N ALA A 189 16.84 10.82 -7.39
CA ALA A 189 16.72 11.96 -6.50
C ALA A 189 18.00 12.82 -6.57
N GLY A 190 17.83 14.06 -6.97
CA GLY A 190 18.90 15.04 -7.09
C GLY A 190 19.48 15.47 -5.71
#